data_603ac74384d6d64ea92438c386a3dec9
#
_entry.id   603ac74384d6d64ea92438c386a3dec9
#
_cell.length_a   1.000
_cell.length_b   1.000
_cell.length_c   1.000
_cell.angle_alpha   90.00
_cell.angle_beta   90.00
_cell.angle_gamma   90.00
#
_symmetry.space_group_name_H-M   'P 1'
#
loop_
_entity.id
_entity.type
_entity.pdbx_description
1 polymer ?
#
loop_
_entity_poly.entity_id
_entity_poly.type
_entity_poly.pdbx_seq_one_letter_code
_entity_poly.pdbx_strand_id
1 'polypeptide(L)'
;MSVFNLSPVFPANEQRVIRRALRLLEKYQRQPSESFTSTSLTKTWLQLHLARQEREMFVVLYLDNQNRLLEHETLFLGTINSTEVHPREIVKSALRHNAAAAILAHNHPSGMAEPSRADRLLTSNLQNTLLMVDVRVLDHLIIGHREIVSFAERGWL
;
A
#
# COMPACT_ATOMS: atom_id res chain seq x y z
N MET A 1 10.53 -13.17 -3.65
CA MET A 1 11.30 -12.31 -2.74
C MET A 1 11.17 -10.88 -3.23
N SER A 2 10.43 -10.06 -2.53
CA SER A 2 10.28 -8.64 -2.86
C SER A 2 11.62 -7.94 -2.61
N VAL A 3 12.30 -7.54 -3.67
CA VAL A 3 13.49 -6.68 -3.55
C VAL A 3 12.97 -5.28 -3.26
N PHE A 4 13.06 -4.85 -2.01
CA PHE A 4 12.74 -3.48 -1.63
C PHE A 4 13.74 -2.53 -2.30
N ASN A 5 13.31 -1.89 -3.36
CA ASN A 5 14.03 -0.76 -3.92
C ASN A 5 13.75 0.48 -3.05
N LEU A 6 14.57 0.67 -2.02
CA LEU A 6 14.55 1.92 -1.27
C LEU A 6 15.08 3.05 -2.15
N SER A 7 14.50 4.22 -1.99
CA SER A 7 14.97 5.43 -2.68
C SER A 7 16.48 5.60 -2.53
N PRO A 8 17.19 5.96 -3.61
CA PRO A 8 18.62 6.25 -3.56
C PRO A 8 18.99 7.45 -2.67
N VAL A 9 17.99 8.16 -2.14
CA VAL A 9 18.17 9.30 -1.21
C VAL A 9 18.86 8.88 0.10
N PHE A 10 18.79 7.60 0.49
CA PHE A 10 19.41 7.13 1.73
C PHE A 10 20.78 6.50 1.50
N PRO A 11 21.80 6.84 2.31
CA PRO A 11 23.07 6.12 2.34
C PRO A 11 22.87 4.60 2.55
N ALA A 12 23.80 3.79 2.05
CA ALA A 12 23.68 2.32 2.07
C ALA A 12 23.53 1.73 3.48
N ASN A 13 24.17 2.32 4.49
CA ASN A 13 24.04 1.93 5.89
C ASN A 13 22.61 2.20 6.43
N GLU A 14 22.05 3.33 6.10
CA GLU A 14 20.69 3.70 6.49
C GLU A 14 19.64 2.83 5.78
N GLN A 15 19.84 2.55 4.48
CA GLN A 15 19.00 1.61 3.74
C GLN A 15 18.95 0.23 4.40
N ARG A 16 20.08 -0.27 4.96
CA ARG A 16 20.10 -1.54 5.69
C ARG A 16 19.23 -1.51 6.95
N VAL A 17 19.28 -0.42 7.71
CA VAL A 17 18.46 -0.23 8.91
C VAL A 17 16.97 -0.19 8.55
N ILE A 18 16.61 0.56 7.53
CA ILE A 18 15.23 0.67 7.05
C ILE A 18 14.71 -0.69 6.57
N ARG A 19 15.49 -1.42 5.77
CA ARG A 19 15.12 -2.78 5.32
C ARG A 19 14.92 -3.74 6.49
N ARG A 20 15.75 -3.63 7.54
CA ARG A 20 15.57 -4.44 8.75
C ARG A 20 14.29 -4.09 9.49
N ALA A 21 13.99 -2.81 9.63
CA ALA A 21 12.75 -2.34 10.25
C ALA A 21 11.50 -2.83 9.47
N LEU A 22 11.52 -2.72 8.14
CA LEU A 22 10.44 -3.21 7.28
C LEU A 22 10.20 -4.72 7.49
N ARG A 23 11.25 -5.53 7.50
CA ARG A 23 11.13 -6.99 7.73
C ARG A 23 10.59 -7.33 9.11
N LEU A 24 10.97 -6.58 10.14
CA LEU A 24 10.42 -6.77 11.48
C LEU A 24 8.93 -6.43 11.55
N LEU A 25 8.53 -5.32 10.94
CA LEU A 25 7.13 -4.92 10.89
C LEU A 25 6.29 -5.96 10.14
N GLU A 26 6.77 -6.45 8.99
CA GLU A 26 6.10 -7.53 8.24
C GLU A 26 5.95 -8.81 9.08
N LYS A 27 6.99 -9.19 9.81
CA LYS A 27 6.94 -10.37 10.69
C LYS A 27 5.82 -10.26 11.72
N TYR A 28 5.67 -9.09 12.36
CA TYR A 28 4.61 -8.87 13.33
C TYR A 28 3.22 -8.82 12.68
N GLN A 29 3.13 -8.28 11.48
CA GLN A 29 1.89 -8.24 10.71
C GLN A 29 1.39 -9.62 10.29
N ARG A 30 2.28 -10.57 10.08
CA ARG A 30 1.96 -11.97 9.71
C ARG A 30 1.61 -12.86 10.90
N GLN A 31 1.75 -12.37 12.13
CA GLN A 31 1.43 -13.16 13.32
C GLN A 31 -0.08 -13.16 13.61
N PRO A 32 -0.66 -14.30 14.10
CA PRO A 32 -2.10 -14.43 14.29
C PRO A 32 -2.71 -13.55 15.38
N SER A 33 -1.90 -12.83 16.13
CA SER A 33 -2.31 -12.33 17.43
C SER A 33 -3.01 -10.97 17.46
N GLU A 34 -3.07 -10.22 16.40
CA GLU A 34 -3.92 -9.02 16.33
C GLU A 34 -4.19 -8.67 14.88
N SER A 35 -5.47 -8.49 14.56
CA SER A 35 -5.91 -8.12 13.24
C SER A 35 -5.15 -6.89 12.72
N PHE A 36 -4.80 -6.91 11.44
CA PHE A 36 -4.16 -5.84 10.68
C PHE A 36 -4.96 -4.53 10.63
N THR A 37 -6.00 -4.46 11.41
CA THR A 37 -6.75 -3.25 11.73
C THR A 37 -5.98 -2.30 12.64
N SER A 38 -4.81 -2.70 13.14
CA SER A 38 -3.87 -1.74 13.71
C SER A 38 -3.27 -0.89 12.59
N THR A 39 -4.01 0.14 12.26
CA THR A 39 -3.66 1.15 11.26
C THR A 39 -2.28 1.75 11.46
N SER A 40 -1.76 1.76 12.70
CA SER A 40 -0.46 2.35 13.02
C SER A 40 0.73 1.58 12.44
N LEU A 41 0.76 0.24 12.53
CA LEU A 41 1.84 -0.57 11.97
C LEU A 41 1.87 -0.51 10.44
N THR A 42 0.69 -0.58 9.82
CA THR A 42 0.55 -0.45 8.37
C THR A 42 1.02 0.91 7.89
N LYS A 43 0.59 1.97 8.56
CA LYS A 43 1.00 3.35 8.24
C LYS A 43 2.51 3.52 8.40
N THR A 44 3.10 3.00 9.47
CA THR A 44 4.55 3.08 9.71
C THR A 44 5.32 2.33 8.63
N TRP A 45 4.88 1.12 8.29
CA TRP A 45 5.51 0.34 7.22
C TRP A 45 5.45 1.07 5.88
N LEU A 46 4.28 1.59 5.50
CA LEU A 46 4.08 2.33 4.25
C LEU A 46 4.88 3.63 4.23
N GLN A 47 4.95 4.35 5.35
CA GLN A 47 5.75 5.56 5.47
C GLN A 47 7.23 5.29 5.20
N LEU A 48 7.79 4.24 5.81
CA LEU A 48 9.17 3.85 5.60
C LEU A 48 9.44 3.36 4.17
N HIS A 49 8.46 2.71 3.56
CA HIS A 49 8.58 2.13 2.23
C HIS A 49 8.41 3.16 1.11
N LEU A 50 7.49 4.09 1.26
CA LEU A 50 7.01 4.94 0.15
C LEU A 50 7.34 6.42 0.29
N ALA A 51 7.50 6.97 1.50
CA ALA A 51 7.47 8.43 1.71
C ALA A 51 8.52 9.24 0.93
N ARG A 52 9.65 8.61 0.59
CA ARG A 52 10.75 9.30 -0.10
C ARG A 52 11.07 8.72 -1.47
N GLN A 53 10.12 8.03 -2.07
CA GLN A 53 10.28 7.55 -3.43
C GLN A 53 10.15 8.73 -4.41
N GLU A 54 11.06 8.80 -5.38
CA GLU A 54 11.06 9.87 -6.40
C GLU A 54 9.92 9.72 -7.42
N ARG A 55 9.46 8.48 -7.59
CA ARG A 55 8.36 8.11 -8.49
C ARG A 55 7.13 7.73 -7.70
N GLU A 56 5.97 7.97 -8.27
CA GLU A 56 4.74 7.44 -7.73
C GLU A 56 4.73 5.91 -7.83
N MET A 57 4.48 5.24 -6.71
CA MET A 57 4.41 3.79 -6.61
C MET A 57 3.05 3.40 -6.07
N PHE A 58 2.38 2.48 -6.75
CA PHE A 58 1.12 1.92 -6.29
C PHE A 58 1.36 0.54 -5.70
N VAL A 59 1.08 0.40 -4.41
CA VAL A 59 1.31 -0.81 -3.63
C VAL A 59 -0.01 -1.38 -3.18
N VAL A 60 -0.14 -2.69 -3.21
CA VAL A 60 -1.29 -3.42 -2.67
C VAL A 60 -0.80 -4.40 -1.61
N LEU A 61 -1.45 -4.35 -0.44
CA LEU A 61 -1.28 -5.33 0.62
C LEU A 61 -2.46 -6.30 0.57
N TYR A 62 -2.18 -7.57 0.38
CA TYR A 62 -3.19 -8.63 0.31
C TYR A 62 -3.34 -9.31 1.66
N LEU A 63 -4.58 -9.48 2.10
CA LEU A 63 -4.92 -9.97 3.42
C LEU A 63 -5.84 -11.19 3.32
N ASP A 64 -5.74 -12.07 4.32
CA ASP A 64 -6.68 -13.17 4.49
C ASP A 64 -7.98 -12.73 5.18
N ASN A 65 -8.89 -13.70 5.45
CA ASN A 65 -10.16 -13.43 6.12
C ASN A 65 -10.04 -12.89 7.55
N GLN A 66 -8.88 -13.07 8.18
CA GLN A 66 -8.59 -12.56 9.52
C GLN A 66 -7.78 -11.26 9.47
N ASN A 67 -7.70 -10.65 8.28
CA ASN A 67 -6.91 -9.46 8.00
C ASN A 67 -5.40 -9.62 8.31
N ARG A 68 -4.87 -10.82 8.13
CA ARG A 68 -3.43 -11.07 8.22
C ARG A 68 -2.78 -10.86 6.86
N LEU A 69 -1.59 -10.28 6.85
CA LEU A 69 -0.85 -10.05 5.61
C LEU A 69 -0.45 -11.37 4.95
N LEU A 70 -0.89 -11.57 3.72
CA LEU A 70 -0.47 -12.67 2.84
C LEU A 70 0.76 -12.26 2.03
N GLU A 71 0.67 -11.12 1.35
CA GLU A 71 1.74 -10.58 0.51
C GLU A 71 1.51 -9.09 0.27
N HIS A 72 2.56 -8.39 -0.15
CA HIS A 72 2.46 -7.04 -0.69
C HIS A 72 3.16 -6.99 -2.05
N GLU A 73 2.63 -6.20 -2.96
CA GLU A 73 3.22 -6.01 -4.27
C GLU A 73 3.19 -4.53 -4.67
N THR A 74 4.28 -4.05 -5.26
CA THR A 74 4.28 -2.82 -6.02
C THR A 74 3.88 -3.18 -7.44
N LEU A 75 2.64 -2.85 -7.81
CA LEU A 75 2.08 -3.26 -9.10
C LEU A 75 2.34 -2.24 -10.20
N PHE A 76 2.41 -0.96 -9.83
CA PHE A 76 2.57 0.10 -10.81
C PHE A 76 3.63 1.11 -10.34
N LEU A 77 4.44 1.54 -11.30
CA LEU A 77 5.42 2.60 -11.14
C LEU A 77 5.05 3.71 -12.12
N GLY A 78 4.74 4.87 -11.58
CA GLY A 78 4.42 6.04 -12.39
C GLY A 78 5.63 6.86 -12.76
N THR A 79 5.36 7.95 -13.43
CA THR A 79 6.28 9.08 -13.58
C THR A 79 6.24 9.95 -12.31
N ILE A 80 6.91 11.11 -12.33
CA ILE A 80 6.88 12.06 -11.21
C ILE A 80 5.44 12.55 -10.90
N ASN A 81 4.54 12.52 -11.88
CA ASN A 81 3.23 13.16 -11.79
C ASN A 81 2.02 12.22 -11.90
N SER A 82 2.18 10.96 -12.31
CA SER A 82 1.06 10.05 -12.45
C SER A 82 1.46 8.58 -12.57
N THR A 83 0.58 7.71 -12.08
CA THR A 83 0.67 6.26 -12.24
C THR A 83 -0.59 5.77 -12.94
N GLU A 84 -0.44 5.03 -14.02
CA GLU A 84 -1.56 4.35 -14.65
C GLU A 84 -1.79 3.01 -13.94
N VAL A 85 -2.95 2.88 -13.30
CA VAL A 85 -3.34 1.69 -12.54
C VAL A 85 -4.39 0.91 -13.32
N HIS A 86 -4.07 -0.34 -13.63
CA HIS A 86 -4.97 -1.23 -14.36
C HIS A 86 -5.69 -2.19 -13.40
N PRO A 87 -7.01 -2.05 -13.19
CA PRO A 87 -7.76 -2.89 -12.25
C PRO A 87 -7.60 -4.39 -12.50
N ARG A 88 -7.51 -4.81 -13.76
CA ARG A 88 -7.31 -6.23 -14.11
C ARG A 88 -6.04 -6.83 -13.51
N GLU A 89 -4.96 -6.08 -13.41
CA GLU A 89 -3.69 -6.57 -12.84
C GLU A 89 -3.81 -6.73 -11.33
N ILE A 90 -4.54 -5.84 -10.67
CA ILE A 90 -4.83 -5.96 -9.23
C ILE A 90 -5.71 -7.18 -8.96
N VAL A 91 -6.73 -7.42 -9.78
CA VAL A 91 -7.59 -8.61 -9.66
C VAL A 91 -6.78 -9.90 -9.83
N LYS A 92 -5.94 -9.97 -10.87
CA LYS A 92 -5.06 -11.13 -11.10
C LYS A 92 -4.16 -11.39 -9.89
N SER A 93 -3.55 -10.37 -9.36
CA SER A 93 -2.66 -10.48 -8.21
C SER A 93 -3.43 -10.88 -6.95
N ALA A 94 -4.58 -10.30 -6.67
CA ALA A 94 -5.44 -10.65 -5.54
C ALA A 94 -5.85 -12.12 -5.57
N LEU A 95 -6.26 -12.64 -6.74
CA LEU A 95 -6.62 -14.04 -6.92
C LEU A 95 -5.41 -14.98 -6.80
N ARG A 96 -4.26 -14.59 -7.33
CA ARG A 96 -3.01 -15.35 -7.20
C ARG A 96 -2.61 -15.55 -5.73
N HIS A 97 -2.79 -14.53 -4.91
CA HIS A 97 -2.50 -14.58 -3.48
C HIS A 97 -3.65 -15.12 -2.63
N ASN A 98 -4.76 -15.49 -3.24
CA ASN A 98 -5.97 -15.94 -2.54
C ASN A 98 -6.43 -14.95 -1.46
N ALA A 99 -6.39 -13.67 -1.79
CA ALA A 99 -6.74 -12.60 -0.87
C ALA A 99 -8.24 -12.52 -0.62
N ALA A 100 -8.62 -12.27 0.62
CA ALA A 100 -10.00 -11.96 1.03
C ALA A 100 -10.22 -10.45 1.22
N ALA A 101 -9.13 -9.70 1.42
CA ALA A 101 -9.16 -8.25 1.54
C ALA A 101 -7.86 -7.65 1.00
N ALA A 102 -7.90 -6.35 0.73
CA ALA A 102 -6.75 -5.58 0.27
C ALA A 102 -6.72 -4.20 0.90
N ILE A 103 -5.51 -3.70 1.13
CA ILE A 103 -5.24 -2.29 1.42
C ILE A 103 -4.47 -1.74 0.24
N LEU A 104 -4.96 -0.64 -0.31
CA LEU A 104 -4.32 0.09 -1.39
C LEU A 104 -3.44 1.19 -0.80
N ALA A 105 -2.32 1.47 -1.41
CA ALA A 105 -1.49 2.61 -1.02
C ALA A 105 -0.72 3.16 -2.21
N HIS A 106 -0.51 4.46 -2.25
CA HIS A 106 0.45 5.10 -3.14
C HIS A 106 1.04 6.34 -2.49
N ASN A 107 2.21 6.73 -2.94
CA ASN A 107 2.86 7.94 -2.50
C ASN A 107 2.62 9.08 -3.49
N HIS A 108 2.59 10.30 -2.96
CA HIS A 108 2.70 11.51 -3.76
C HIS A 108 4.13 12.07 -3.67
N PRO A 109 4.92 12.02 -4.75
CA PRO A 109 6.29 12.54 -4.75
C PRO A 109 6.40 14.01 -4.37
N SER A 110 5.32 14.79 -4.55
CA SER A 110 5.24 16.18 -4.08
C SER A 110 5.35 16.32 -2.56
N GLY A 111 5.11 15.24 -1.81
CA GLY A 111 5.08 15.20 -0.36
C GLY A 111 3.73 15.54 0.28
N MET A 112 2.76 16.00 -0.50
CA MET A 112 1.41 16.33 -0.02
C MET A 112 0.49 15.13 -0.20
N ALA A 113 -0.07 14.64 0.91
CA ALA A 113 -0.91 13.43 0.91
C ALA A 113 -2.38 13.68 0.51
N GLU A 114 -2.77 14.91 0.17
CA GLU A 114 -4.17 15.17 -0.21
C GLU A 114 -4.53 14.43 -1.50
N PRO A 115 -5.56 13.56 -1.47
CA PRO A 115 -5.97 12.80 -2.63
C PRO A 115 -6.54 13.69 -3.73
N SER A 116 -6.20 13.38 -4.97
CA SER A 116 -6.79 14.00 -6.15
C SER A 116 -8.20 13.45 -6.42
N ARG A 117 -8.93 14.12 -7.30
CA ARG A 117 -10.20 13.58 -7.81
C ARG A 117 -9.99 12.25 -8.55
N ALA A 118 -8.89 12.11 -9.27
CA ALA A 118 -8.52 10.87 -9.96
C ALA A 118 -8.29 9.73 -8.97
N ASP A 119 -7.62 9.99 -7.83
CA ASP A 119 -7.42 8.99 -6.77
C ASP A 119 -8.75 8.49 -6.21
N ARG A 120 -9.71 9.38 -6.00
CA ARG A 120 -11.04 9.01 -5.52
C ARG A 120 -11.81 8.15 -6.51
N LEU A 121 -11.78 8.50 -7.79
CA LEU A 121 -12.40 7.72 -8.86
C LEU A 121 -11.75 6.35 -9.02
N LEU A 122 -10.43 6.30 -8.99
CA LEU A 122 -9.68 5.05 -9.03
C LEU A 122 -10.05 4.14 -7.85
N THR A 123 -10.09 4.68 -6.65
CA THR A 123 -10.44 3.93 -5.44
C THR A 123 -11.83 3.32 -5.55
N SER A 124 -12.83 4.11 -5.96
CA SER A 124 -14.20 3.64 -6.15
C SER A 124 -14.28 2.54 -7.21
N ASN A 125 -13.56 2.70 -8.31
CA ASN A 125 -13.50 1.69 -9.37
C ASN A 125 -12.85 0.39 -8.90
N LEU A 126 -11.73 0.47 -8.19
CA LEU A 126 -11.04 -0.70 -7.63
C LEU A 126 -11.87 -1.41 -6.57
N GLN A 127 -12.54 -0.66 -5.70
CA GLN A 127 -13.44 -1.20 -4.69
C GLN A 127 -14.55 -2.03 -5.33
N ASN A 128 -15.23 -1.49 -6.34
CA ASN A 128 -16.27 -2.19 -7.05
C ASN A 128 -15.75 -3.41 -7.81
N THR A 129 -14.62 -3.29 -8.48
CA THR A 129 -14.02 -4.37 -9.27
C THR A 129 -13.58 -5.53 -8.38
N LEU A 130 -12.90 -5.26 -7.27
CA LEU A 130 -12.43 -6.28 -6.34
C LEU A 130 -13.59 -6.96 -5.59
N LEU A 131 -14.66 -6.22 -5.29
CA LEU A 131 -15.85 -6.78 -4.66
C LEU A 131 -16.52 -7.84 -5.54
N MET A 132 -16.44 -7.75 -6.86
CA MET A 132 -16.98 -8.74 -7.79
C MET A 132 -16.28 -10.10 -7.69
N VAL A 133 -15.08 -10.16 -7.14
CA VAL A 133 -14.30 -11.39 -6.87
C VAL A 133 -14.13 -11.64 -5.38
N ASP A 134 -15.05 -11.13 -4.57
CA ASP A 134 -15.09 -11.31 -3.10
C ASP A 134 -13.86 -10.80 -2.35
N VAL A 135 -13.18 -9.78 -2.89
CA VAL A 135 -12.06 -9.11 -2.23
C VAL A 135 -12.50 -7.73 -1.75
N ARG A 136 -12.44 -7.51 -0.44
CA ARG A 136 -12.83 -6.25 0.18
C ARG A 136 -11.67 -5.27 0.19
N VAL A 137 -11.88 -4.04 -0.22
CA VAL A 137 -10.93 -2.95 -0.02
C VAL A 137 -11.17 -2.36 1.37
N LEU A 138 -10.20 -2.52 2.27
CA LEU A 138 -10.31 -2.05 3.65
C LEU A 138 -9.90 -0.58 3.79
N ASP A 139 -8.91 -0.14 3.05
CA ASP A 139 -8.46 1.25 3.03
C ASP A 139 -7.70 1.57 1.74
N HIS A 140 -7.56 2.86 1.47
CA HIS A 140 -6.62 3.42 0.53
C HIS A 140 -5.84 4.52 1.24
N LEU A 141 -4.52 4.33 1.34
CA LEU A 141 -3.63 5.21 2.08
C LEU A 141 -2.77 6.02 1.10
N ILE A 142 -2.85 7.32 1.19
CA ILE A 142 -1.99 8.22 0.40
C ILE A 142 -0.84 8.66 1.28
N ILE A 143 0.37 8.40 0.83
CA ILE A 143 1.60 8.64 1.60
C ILE A 143 2.27 9.92 1.12
N GLY A 144 2.28 10.93 1.97
CA GLY A 144 3.09 12.14 1.81
C GLY A 144 4.42 12.03 2.56
N HIS A 145 5.17 13.12 2.61
CA HIS A 145 6.46 13.14 3.30
C HIS A 145 6.31 13.04 4.83
N ARG A 146 5.28 13.66 5.40
CA ARG A 146 5.06 13.74 6.85
C ARG A 146 3.66 13.32 7.29
N GLU A 147 2.78 13.10 6.35
CA GLU A 147 1.37 12.80 6.62
C GLU A 147 0.90 11.63 5.77
N ILE A 148 -0.11 10.95 6.27
CA ILE A 148 -0.83 9.89 5.56
C ILE A 148 -2.31 10.22 5.62
N VAL A 149 -2.96 10.15 4.45
CA VAL A 149 -4.42 10.27 4.36
C VAL A 149 -5.03 8.90 4.16
N SER A 150 -5.99 8.56 5.00
CA SER A 150 -6.77 7.32 4.92
C SER A 150 -8.17 7.62 4.36
N PHE A 151 -8.57 6.89 3.35
CA PHE A 151 -9.92 6.99 2.78
C PHE A 151 -10.98 6.46 3.75
N ALA A 152 -10.66 5.38 4.48
CA ALA A 152 -11.56 4.81 5.47
C ALA A 152 -11.81 5.81 6.62
N GLU A 153 -10.77 6.46 7.15
CA GLU A 153 -10.90 7.49 8.19
C GLU A 153 -11.72 8.70 7.73
N ARG A 154 -11.70 9.00 6.42
CA ARG A 154 -12.51 10.07 5.82
C ARG A 154 -13.94 9.63 5.45
N GLY A 155 -14.28 8.37 5.65
CA GLY A 155 -15.59 7.82 5.30
C GLY A 155 -15.85 7.76 3.79
N TRP A 156 -14.82 7.52 2.99
CA TRP A 156 -14.90 7.47 1.53
C TRP A 156 -14.90 6.04 0.95
N LEU A 157 -14.88 5.03 1.83
CA LEU A 157 -14.99 3.61 1.48
C LEU A 157 -16.29 3.00 2.02
#